data_0986b5fd10d4d579ecbda9f5e8c91a2a
#
_entry.id   0986b5fd10d4d579ecbda9f5e8c91a2a
#
_cell.length_a   1.000
_cell.length_b   1.000
_cell.length_c   1.000
_cell.angle_alpha   90.00
_cell.angle_beta   90.00
_cell.angle_gamma   90.00
#
_symmetry.space_group_name_H-M   'P 1'
#
loop_
_entity.id
_entity.type
_entity.pdbx_description
1 polymer ?
#
loop_
_entity_poly.entity_id
_entity_poly.type
_entity_poly.pdbx_seq_one_letter_code
_entity_poly.pdbx_strand_id
1 'polypeptide(L)'
;MHLIAAAQMVSTADKGHNLDVAARLVRQAAGLGARLVGLPENFSWMGPEPERASAAEALDGPTLSRMADLARETKLTLLSGSILEEGAPGGRLYNTSVLFGPDGARLAVYRKMHLFDVDVGDGATYQESAAVAPGTEVVAADTAVGRLGLSVCYDLRFPELYRRLSKDGATLLAVPAAFTMMTGKDHWEVLLRARAIENQAYVLAPAQGGRHSAQRLTYGHAMVVDPWGLVTARASEGEGLAVAPVDPELQARIRRNLPCLEHRRLD
;
A
#
# COMPACT_ATOMS: atom_id res chain seq x y z
N MET A 1 -10.30 -16.65 -11.23
CA MET A 1 -10.18 -15.17 -11.34
C MET A 1 -10.78 -14.54 -10.09
N HIS A 2 -10.09 -13.62 -9.43
CA HIS A 2 -10.52 -12.94 -8.21
C HIS A 2 -10.46 -11.43 -8.42
N LEU A 3 -11.41 -10.67 -7.85
CA LEU A 3 -11.34 -9.20 -7.87
C LEU A 3 -10.51 -8.70 -6.68
N ILE A 4 -9.69 -7.68 -6.95
CA ILE A 4 -8.94 -6.91 -5.94
C ILE A 4 -9.26 -5.42 -6.07
N ALA A 5 -9.16 -4.66 -4.99
CA ALA A 5 -9.50 -3.26 -4.96
C ALA A 5 -8.38 -2.42 -4.31
N ALA A 6 -7.93 -1.38 -5.00
CA ALA A 6 -7.07 -0.34 -4.46
C ALA A 6 -7.91 0.88 -4.09
N ALA A 7 -7.93 1.24 -2.81
CA ALA A 7 -8.67 2.40 -2.33
C ALA A 7 -7.87 3.69 -2.54
N GLN A 8 -8.59 4.76 -2.92
CA GLN A 8 -8.09 6.12 -2.90
C GLN A 8 -8.82 6.91 -1.82
N MET A 9 -8.06 7.58 -0.96
CA MET A 9 -8.59 8.37 0.15
C MET A 9 -8.00 9.78 0.15
N VAL A 10 -8.67 10.69 0.87
CA VAL A 10 -8.19 12.04 1.17
C VAL A 10 -8.15 12.20 2.69
N SER A 11 -7.23 11.50 3.34
CA SER A 11 -7.15 11.50 4.80
C SER A 11 -6.71 12.86 5.34
N THR A 12 -7.22 13.21 6.51
CA THR A 12 -6.96 14.48 7.22
C THR A 12 -6.47 14.22 8.65
N ALA A 13 -6.40 15.25 9.50
CA ALA A 13 -6.15 15.11 10.93
C ALA A 13 -7.34 14.48 11.70
N ASP A 14 -8.54 14.45 11.11
CA ASP A 14 -9.72 13.81 11.71
C ASP A 14 -9.69 12.29 11.51
N LYS A 15 -9.15 11.60 12.52
CA LYS A 15 -9.01 10.14 12.53
C LYS A 15 -10.36 9.42 12.44
N GLY A 16 -11.39 9.96 13.11
CA GLY A 16 -12.74 9.38 13.09
C GLY A 16 -13.32 9.38 11.69
N HIS A 17 -13.30 10.54 11.03
CA HIS A 17 -13.73 10.69 9.64
C HIS A 17 -12.96 9.75 8.71
N ASN A 18 -11.63 9.70 8.81
CA ASN A 18 -10.80 8.85 7.95
C ASN A 18 -11.16 7.36 8.10
N LEU A 19 -11.41 6.90 9.32
CA LEU A 19 -11.81 5.51 9.60
C LEU A 19 -13.20 5.20 9.05
N ASP A 20 -14.13 6.16 9.05
CA ASP A 20 -15.46 5.98 8.46
C ASP A 20 -15.39 5.91 6.93
N VAL A 21 -14.54 6.74 6.29
CA VAL A 21 -14.26 6.67 4.86
C VAL A 21 -13.63 5.32 4.49
N ALA A 22 -12.62 4.88 5.24
CA ALA A 22 -11.99 3.58 5.04
C ALA A 22 -13.01 2.44 5.11
N ALA A 23 -13.86 2.43 6.15
CA ALA A 23 -14.90 1.41 6.32
C ALA A 23 -15.92 1.41 5.18
N ARG A 24 -16.35 2.57 4.71
CA ARG A 24 -17.24 2.73 3.56
C ARG A 24 -16.63 2.13 2.30
N LEU A 25 -15.37 2.47 1.99
CA LEU A 25 -14.68 1.96 0.80
C LEU A 25 -14.44 0.43 0.85
N VAL A 26 -14.09 -0.10 2.02
CA VAL A 26 -13.93 -1.55 2.21
C VAL A 26 -15.26 -2.28 2.00
N ARG A 27 -16.37 -1.79 2.57
CA ARG A 27 -17.70 -2.37 2.36
C ARG A 27 -18.15 -2.28 0.90
N GLN A 28 -17.83 -1.15 0.24
CA GLN A 28 -18.09 -1.00 -1.20
C GLN A 28 -17.30 -2.03 -2.03
N ALA A 29 -16.01 -2.24 -1.73
CA ALA A 29 -15.20 -3.26 -2.38
C ALA A 29 -15.78 -4.68 -2.19
N ALA A 30 -16.25 -4.99 -0.96
CA ALA A 30 -16.94 -6.25 -0.66
C ALA A 30 -18.21 -6.41 -1.49
N GLY A 31 -19.03 -5.37 -1.58
CA GLY A 31 -20.26 -5.35 -2.40
C GLY A 31 -20.01 -5.55 -3.90
N LEU A 32 -18.82 -5.16 -4.39
CA LEU A 32 -18.36 -5.40 -5.77
C LEU A 32 -17.77 -6.81 -5.98
N GLY A 33 -17.67 -7.63 -4.91
CA GLY A 33 -17.14 -8.99 -4.97
C GLY A 33 -15.61 -9.07 -4.90
N ALA A 34 -14.92 -8.02 -4.43
CA ALA A 34 -13.50 -8.09 -4.19
C ALA A 34 -13.16 -9.13 -3.12
N ARG A 35 -11.99 -9.74 -3.21
CA ARG A 35 -11.47 -10.72 -2.24
C ARG A 35 -10.31 -10.15 -1.43
N LEU A 36 -9.68 -9.10 -1.95
CA LEU A 36 -8.62 -8.34 -1.28
C LEU A 36 -8.85 -6.86 -1.55
N VAL A 37 -8.72 -6.04 -0.52
CA VAL A 37 -8.72 -4.58 -0.62
C VAL A 37 -7.52 -4.00 0.09
N GLY A 38 -6.89 -2.98 -0.49
CA GLY A 38 -5.82 -2.21 0.13
C GLY A 38 -6.27 -0.77 0.41
N LEU A 39 -5.95 -0.28 1.61
CA LEU A 39 -6.04 1.14 2.00
C LEU A 39 -4.70 1.84 1.75
N PRO A 40 -4.64 3.17 1.59
CA PRO A 40 -3.41 3.89 1.31
C PRO A 40 -2.50 4.08 2.53
N GLU A 41 -1.28 4.55 2.31
CA GLU A 41 -0.36 4.97 3.38
C GLU A 41 -1.02 6.06 4.25
N ASN A 42 -0.79 6.00 5.56
CA ASN A 42 -1.33 6.94 6.55
C ASN A 42 -2.87 7.10 6.47
N PHE A 43 -3.57 6.02 6.14
CA PHE A 43 -5.01 6.05 5.88
C PHE A 43 -5.82 6.59 7.05
N SER A 44 -5.36 6.35 8.29
CA SER A 44 -6.08 6.75 9.49
C SER A 44 -5.82 8.20 9.91
N TRP A 45 -4.66 8.79 9.50
CA TRP A 45 -4.31 10.14 9.89
C TRP A 45 -3.27 10.78 8.96
N MET A 46 -3.56 12.00 8.51
CA MET A 46 -2.66 12.87 7.75
C MET A 46 -2.80 14.32 8.25
N GLY A 47 -2.34 14.57 9.46
CA GLY A 47 -2.35 15.89 10.09
C GLY A 47 -0.98 16.56 10.11
N PRO A 48 -0.85 17.67 10.88
CA PRO A 48 0.39 18.43 11.04
C PRO A 48 1.50 17.59 11.67
N GLU A 49 2.73 17.72 11.18
CA GLU A 49 3.89 16.99 11.68
C GLU A 49 4.08 17.03 13.21
N PRO A 50 3.90 18.19 13.92
CA PRO A 50 4.03 18.22 15.37
C PRO A 50 3.03 17.36 16.15
N GLU A 51 1.88 17.04 15.53
CA GLU A 51 0.82 16.24 16.14
C GLU A 51 0.99 14.73 15.85
N ARG A 52 1.99 14.33 15.07
CA ARG A 52 2.21 12.95 14.62
C ARG A 52 2.26 11.95 15.77
N ALA A 53 2.94 12.30 16.86
CA ALA A 53 3.06 11.40 18.03
C ALA A 53 1.71 11.12 18.71
N SER A 54 0.80 12.09 18.74
CA SER A 54 -0.54 11.91 19.34
C SER A 54 -1.47 11.05 18.50
N ALA A 55 -1.15 10.84 17.22
CA ALA A 55 -1.92 9.98 16.31
C ALA A 55 -1.42 8.53 16.29
N ALA A 56 -0.25 8.28 16.92
CA ALA A 56 0.36 6.95 16.94
C ALA A 56 -0.40 6.00 17.86
N GLU A 57 -0.33 4.71 17.56
CA GLU A 57 -0.98 3.63 18.29
C GLU A 57 -0.08 2.39 18.34
N ALA A 58 -0.30 1.55 19.34
CA ALA A 58 0.26 0.20 19.37
C ALA A 58 -0.40 -0.69 18.29
N LEU A 59 0.22 -1.83 17.96
CA LEU A 59 -0.31 -2.79 16.99
C LEU A 59 -1.65 -3.45 17.39
N ASP A 60 -2.01 -3.38 18.66
CA ASP A 60 -3.31 -3.82 19.19
C ASP A 60 -4.25 -2.64 19.51
N GLY A 61 -3.89 -1.45 19.01
CA GLY A 61 -4.66 -0.22 19.19
C GLY A 61 -6.02 -0.22 18.47
N PRO A 62 -6.85 0.79 18.76
CA PRO A 62 -8.24 0.84 18.29
C PRO A 62 -8.36 0.91 16.76
N THR A 63 -7.43 1.56 16.07
CA THR A 63 -7.45 1.63 14.60
C THR A 63 -7.33 0.26 13.96
N LEU A 64 -6.30 -0.52 14.34
CA LEU A 64 -6.09 -1.86 13.77
C LEU A 64 -7.13 -2.87 14.26
N SER A 65 -7.63 -2.74 15.50
CA SER A 65 -8.76 -3.54 15.99
C SER A 65 -10.00 -3.32 15.11
N ARG A 66 -10.33 -2.07 14.78
CA ARG A 66 -11.44 -1.75 13.86
C ARG A 66 -11.23 -2.32 12.47
N MET A 67 -9.98 -2.34 11.95
CA MET A 67 -9.66 -2.96 10.64
C MET A 67 -9.80 -4.49 10.68
N ALA A 68 -9.41 -5.14 11.77
CA ALA A 68 -9.61 -6.57 11.97
C ALA A 68 -11.10 -6.94 11.99
N ASP A 69 -11.92 -6.15 12.70
CA ASP A 69 -13.37 -6.34 12.75
C ASP A 69 -14.01 -6.14 11.37
N LEU A 70 -13.57 -5.12 10.63
CA LEU A 70 -14.04 -4.83 9.28
C LEU A 70 -13.68 -5.94 8.29
N ALA A 71 -12.47 -6.52 8.38
CA ALA A 71 -12.07 -7.67 7.59
C ALA A 71 -12.97 -8.90 7.89
N ARG A 72 -13.28 -9.12 9.18
CA ARG A 72 -14.18 -10.20 9.63
C ARG A 72 -15.63 -9.99 9.17
N GLU A 73 -16.14 -8.75 9.27
CA GLU A 73 -17.47 -8.35 8.82
C GLU A 73 -17.64 -8.60 7.31
N THR A 74 -16.67 -8.15 6.53
CA THR A 74 -16.75 -8.16 5.06
C THR A 74 -16.24 -9.45 4.42
N LYS A 75 -15.60 -10.33 5.19
CA LYS A 75 -14.95 -11.57 4.71
C LYS A 75 -13.88 -11.32 3.65
N LEU A 76 -13.23 -10.14 3.71
CA LEU A 76 -12.14 -9.73 2.82
C LEU A 76 -10.78 -9.96 3.45
N THR A 77 -9.78 -10.23 2.62
CA THR A 77 -8.40 -9.92 2.99
C THR A 77 -8.23 -8.40 2.93
N LEU A 78 -7.82 -7.78 4.05
CA LEU A 78 -7.69 -6.33 4.18
C LEU A 78 -6.24 -5.94 4.46
N LEU A 79 -5.63 -5.22 3.52
CA LEU A 79 -4.37 -4.51 3.77
C LEU A 79 -4.70 -3.13 4.34
N SER A 80 -4.36 -2.90 5.60
CA SER A 80 -4.69 -1.67 6.33
C SER A 80 -3.86 -0.44 5.92
N GLY A 81 -3.30 -0.44 4.72
CA GLY A 81 -2.47 0.68 4.26
C GLY A 81 -1.26 0.88 5.16
N SER A 82 -1.20 2.00 5.86
CA SER A 82 -0.28 2.10 7.01
C SER A 82 -0.79 3.03 8.11
N ILE A 83 -0.26 2.83 9.31
CA ILE A 83 -0.46 3.66 10.49
C ILE A 83 0.89 4.09 11.07
N LEU A 84 0.85 5.07 11.97
CA LEU A 84 1.98 5.40 12.84
C LEU A 84 1.94 4.46 14.06
N GLU A 85 2.93 3.56 14.15
CA GLU A 85 3.06 2.58 15.23
C GLU A 85 4.02 3.10 16.30
N GLU A 86 3.64 2.98 17.55
CA GLU A 86 4.48 3.29 18.72
C GLU A 86 5.55 2.21 18.96
N GLY A 87 6.57 2.56 19.76
CA GLY A 87 7.53 1.59 20.29
C GLY A 87 8.81 1.42 19.48
N ALA A 88 9.08 2.28 18.50
CA ALA A 88 10.36 2.28 17.81
C ALA A 88 11.51 2.80 18.72
N PRO A 89 12.76 2.37 18.48
CA PRO A 89 13.90 2.81 19.26
C PRO A 89 14.10 4.32 19.24
N GLY A 90 14.55 4.89 20.35
CA GLY A 90 14.84 6.31 20.48
C GLY A 90 13.60 7.22 20.53
N GLY A 91 12.43 6.67 20.94
CA GLY A 91 11.18 7.43 21.01
C GLY A 91 10.57 7.76 19.64
N ARG A 92 11.06 7.16 18.57
CA ARG A 92 10.51 7.30 17.23
C ARG A 92 9.29 6.38 17.05
N LEU A 93 8.65 6.51 15.91
CA LEU A 93 7.52 5.70 15.46
C LEU A 93 7.95 4.75 14.33
N TYR A 94 7.09 3.78 13.98
CA TYR A 94 7.20 3.11 12.70
C TYR A 94 6.04 3.52 11.77
N ASN A 95 6.27 3.47 10.49
CA ASN A 95 5.23 3.54 9.47
C ASN A 95 4.87 2.09 9.09
N THR A 96 3.74 1.58 9.61
CA THR A 96 3.46 0.15 9.68
C THR A 96 2.21 -0.23 8.91
N SER A 97 2.36 -1.16 7.98
CA SER A 97 1.28 -1.79 7.22
C SER A 97 0.94 -3.16 7.82
N VAL A 98 -0.36 -3.44 7.99
CA VAL A 98 -0.84 -4.70 8.54
C VAL A 98 -1.81 -5.37 7.58
N LEU A 99 -1.62 -6.66 7.34
CA LEU A 99 -2.51 -7.49 6.55
C LEU A 99 -3.40 -8.33 7.45
N PHE A 100 -4.71 -8.24 7.26
CA PHE A 100 -5.71 -9.05 7.96
C PHE A 100 -6.35 -10.07 7.02
N GLY A 101 -6.57 -11.27 7.54
CA GLY A 101 -7.37 -12.31 6.89
C GLY A 101 -8.87 -12.04 6.98
N PRO A 102 -9.69 -12.80 6.23
CA PRO A 102 -11.15 -12.66 6.23
C PRO A 102 -11.82 -13.09 7.56
N ASP A 103 -11.07 -13.66 8.47
CA ASP A 103 -11.44 -13.95 9.86
C ASP A 103 -11.03 -12.87 10.84
N GLY A 104 -10.36 -11.81 10.35
CA GLY A 104 -9.79 -10.72 11.14
C GLY A 104 -8.45 -11.07 11.80
N ALA A 105 -7.89 -12.26 11.54
CA ALA A 105 -6.55 -12.60 12.03
C ALA A 105 -5.48 -11.76 11.34
N ARG A 106 -4.46 -11.35 12.08
CA ARG A 106 -3.30 -10.64 11.56
C ARG A 106 -2.38 -11.63 10.85
N LEU A 107 -2.31 -11.53 9.52
CA LEU A 107 -1.50 -12.42 8.65
C LEU A 107 -0.06 -11.94 8.53
N ALA A 108 0.17 -10.62 8.48
CA ALA A 108 1.50 -10.03 8.35
C ALA A 108 1.55 -8.61 8.91
N VAL A 109 2.76 -8.20 9.31
CA VAL A 109 3.10 -6.83 9.73
C VAL A 109 4.36 -6.42 8.97
N TYR A 110 4.31 -5.30 8.28
CA TYR A 110 5.43 -4.73 7.55
C TYR A 110 5.70 -3.31 8.02
N ARG A 111 6.90 -3.02 8.47
CA ARG A 111 7.38 -1.68 8.80
C ARG A 111 8.16 -1.12 7.62
N LYS A 112 7.79 0.06 7.14
CA LYS A 112 8.40 0.73 5.98
C LYS A 112 9.92 0.76 6.12
N MET A 113 10.61 0.25 5.11
CA MET A 113 12.07 0.10 5.13
C MET A 113 12.78 1.37 4.69
N HIS A 114 12.30 2.01 3.62
CA HIS A 114 12.93 3.21 3.04
C HIS A 114 12.15 4.46 3.41
N LEU A 115 12.79 5.36 4.15
CA LEU A 115 12.18 6.57 4.67
C LEU A 115 12.34 7.74 3.69
N PHE A 116 11.32 8.60 3.63
CA PHE A 116 11.21 9.69 2.67
C PHE A 116 11.94 10.94 3.17
N ASP A 117 13.27 10.96 3.00
CA ASP A 117 14.15 12.10 3.34
C ASP A 117 14.60 12.75 2.04
N VAL A 118 13.86 13.76 1.58
CA VAL A 118 14.06 14.35 0.25
C VAL A 118 13.68 15.83 0.22
N ASP A 119 14.28 16.55 -0.72
CA ASP A 119 13.82 17.82 -1.26
C ASP A 119 13.45 17.60 -2.73
N VAL A 120 12.17 17.67 -3.05
CA VAL A 120 11.67 17.42 -4.41
C VAL A 120 11.37 18.72 -5.17
N GLY A 121 11.72 19.88 -4.59
CA GLY A 121 11.50 21.17 -5.23
C GLY A 121 10.05 21.64 -5.26
N ASP A 122 9.19 21.10 -4.39
CA ASP A 122 7.78 21.49 -4.24
C ASP A 122 7.57 22.55 -3.14
N GLY A 123 8.68 23.07 -2.59
CA GLY A 123 8.71 24.06 -1.51
C GLY A 123 8.63 23.45 -0.12
N ALA A 124 8.67 22.12 0.00
CA ALA A 124 8.74 21.39 1.26
C ALA A 124 9.97 20.49 1.31
N THR A 125 10.65 20.46 2.45
CA THR A 125 11.68 19.46 2.76
C THR A 125 11.05 18.38 3.62
N TYR A 126 11.18 17.14 3.18
CA TYR A 126 10.68 15.98 3.88
C TYR A 126 11.83 15.29 4.62
N GLN A 127 11.63 14.98 5.89
CA GLN A 127 12.61 14.29 6.74
C GLN A 127 11.89 13.25 7.62
N GLU A 128 11.40 12.19 6.98
CA GLU A 128 10.62 11.15 7.68
C GLU A 128 11.45 10.48 8.78
N SER A 129 12.76 10.27 8.56
CA SER A 129 13.67 9.64 9.54
C SER A 129 13.83 10.40 10.85
N ALA A 130 13.50 11.68 10.90
CA ALA A 130 13.51 12.46 12.13
C ALA A 130 12.52 11.93 13.16
N ALA A 131 11.37 11.40 12.73
CA ALA A 131 10.30 10.92 13.59
C ALA A 131 10.02 9.41 13.45
N VAL A 132 10.43 8.80 12.34
CA VAL A 132 10.15 7.40 12.00
C VAL A 132 11.44 6.58 11.94
N ALA A 133 11.43 5.38 12.49
CA ALA A 133 12.51 4.42 12.36
C ALA A 133 12.26 3.48 11.17
N PRO A 134 13.31 3.08 10.43
CA PRO A 134 13.15 2.11 9.34
C PRO A 134 12.86 0.72 9.87
N GLY A 135 12.03 -0.03 9.13
CA GLY A 135 11.93 -1.48 9.25
C GLY A 135 13.14 -2.19 8.61
N THR A 136 13.30 -3.47 8.91
CA THR A 136 14.42 -4.30 8.42
C THR A 136 13.98 -5.58 7.72
N GLU A 137 12.69 -5.92 7.82
CA GLU A 137 12.17 -7.21 7.37
C GLU A 137 11.51 -7.11 5.99
N VAL A 138 11.85 -8.03 5.10
CA VAL A 138 11.12 -8.26 3.85
C VAL A 138 9.94 -9.18 4.16
N VAL A 139 8.73 -8.76 3.86
CA VAL A 139 7.51 -9.46 4.31
C VAL A 139 6.61 -9.80 3.13
N ALA A 140 6.25 -11.08 3.02
CA ALA A 140 5.20 -11.57 2.14
C ALA A 140 4.31 -12.56 2.87
N ALA A 141 3.02 -12.60 2.55
CA ALA A 141 2.06 -13.50 3.17
C ALA A 141 1.13 -14.13 2.14
N ASP A 142 0.69 -15.36 2.41
CA ASP A 142 -0.26 -16.06 1.56
C ASP A 142 -1.68 -15.53 1.79
N THR A 143 -2.41 -15.34 0.69
CA THR A 143 -3.80 -14.90 0.69
C THR A 143 -4.62 -15.76 -0.27
N ALA A 144 -5.94 -15.62 -0.22
CA ALA A 144 -6.82 -16.32 -1.15
C ALA A 144 -6.65 -15.89 -2.62
N VAL A 145 -5.97 -14.77 -2.90
CA VAL A 145 -5.73 -14.23 -4.25
C VAL A 145 -4.30 -14.40 -4.73
N GLY A 146 -3.43 -14.99 -3.92
CA GLY A 146 -2.01 -15.23 -4.19
C GLY A 146 -1.12 -14.73 -3.04
N ARG A 147 0.19 -14.93 -3.18
CA ARG A 147 1.17 -14.47 -2.20
C ARG A 147 1.45 -12.98 -2.38
N LEU A 148 1.13 -12.19 -1.35
CA LEU A 148 1.21 -10.74 -1.35
C LEU A 148 2.53 -10.27 -0.71
N GLY A 149 3.38 -9.61 -1.49
CA GLY A 149 4.57 -8.90 -1.00
C GLY A 149 4.20 -7.50 -0.53
N LEU A 150 4.67 -7.11 0.65
CA LEU A 150 4.33 -5.83 1.28
C LEU A 150 5.43 -4.80 1.07
N SER A 151 5.04 -3.58 0.78
CA SER A 151 5.87 -2.38 0.73
C SER A 151 5.03 -1.15 1.06
N VAL A 152 5.66 0.02 1.28
CA VAL A 152 4.95 1.28 1.52
C VAL A 152 5.65 2.42 0.77
N CYS A 153 4.93 3.08 -0.14
CA CYS A 153 5.23 4.39 -0.73
C CYS A 153 6.66 4.51 -1.30
N TYR A 154 7.57 5.11 -0.55
CA TYR A 154 8.94 5.38 -0.99
C TYR A 154 9.73 4.12 -1.33
N ASP A 155 9.36 2.97 -0.74
CA ASP A 155 9.89 1.65 -1.10
C ASP A 155 9.79 1.37 -2.60
N LEU A 156 8.79 1.96 -3.28
CA LEU A 156 8.59 1.81 -4.72
C LEU A 156 9.83 2.20 -5.56
N ARG A 157 10.72 3.04 -5.03
CA ARG A 157 11.94 3.47 -5.72
C ARG A 157 13.08 2.46 -5.66
N PHE A 158 12.97 1.44 -4.82
CA PHE A 158 14.03 0.47 -4.53
C PHE A 158 13.67 -0.90 -5.12
N PRO A 159 14.10 -1.20 -6.36
CA PRO A 159 13.77 -2.45 -7.05
C PRO A 159 14.28 -3.69 -6.31
N GLU A 160 15.29 -3.55 -5.46
CA GLU A 160 15.89 -4.62 -4.67
C GLU A 160 14.87 -5.29 -3.75
N LEU A 161 14.01 -4.49 -3.08
CA LEU A 161 12.93 -5.00 -2.23
C LEU A 161 11.97 -5.88 -3.05
N TYR A 162 11.55 -5.41 -4.22
CA TYR A 162 10.60 -6.14 -5.07
C TYR A 162 11.21 -7.39 -5.67
N ARG A 163 12.51 -7.36 -6.00
CA ARG A 163 13.25 -8.54 -6.41
C ARG A 163 13.30 -9.58 -5.31
N ARG A 164 13.53 -9.17 -4.08
CA ARG A 164 13.51 -10.08 -2.94
C ARG A 164 12.11 -10.66 -2.71
N LEU A 165 11.06 -9.84 -2.72
CA LEU A 165 9.68 -10.30 -2.63
C LEU A 165 9.32 -11.30 -3.72
N SER A 166 9.74 -11.03 -4.98
CA SER A 166 9.55 -11.95 -6.10
C SER A 166 10.30 -13.28 -5.91
N LYS A 167 11.55 -13.23 -5.40
CA LYS A 167 12.34 -14.44 -5.06
C LYS A 167 11.65 -15.26 -3.96
N ASP A 168 11.00 -14.60 -3.01
CA ASP A 168 10.23 -15.22 -1.93
C ASP A 168 8.83 -15.69 -2.38
N GLY A 169 8.56 -15.67 -3.70
CA GLY A 169 7.36 -16.22 -4.33
C GLY A 169 6.15 -15.28 -4.42
N ALA A 170 6.33 -13.97 -4.19
CA ALA A 170 5.24 -13.02 -4.34
C ALA A 170 4.69 -13.04 -5.77
N THR A 171 3.36 -13.13 -5.88
CA THR A 171 2.59 -13.05 -7.13
C THR A 171 1.81 -11.74 -7.24
N LEU A 172 1.63 -11.07 -6.11
CA LEU A 172 1.09 -9.72 -5.98
C LEU A 172 2.07 -8.87 -5.17
N LEU A 173 2.12 -7.58 -5.49
CA LEU A 173 2.94 -6.57 -4.81
C LEU A 173 2.02 -5.44 -4.35
N ALA A 174 2.01 -5.16 -3.05
CA ALA A 174 1.22 -4.07 -2.48
C ALA A 174 2.08 -2.82 -2.28
N VAL A 175 1.54 -1.66 -2.68
CA VAL A 175 2.20 -0.36 -2.59
C VAL A 175 1.23 0.70 -2.07
N PRO A 176 0.77 0.63 -0.81
CA PRO A 176 0.08 1.75 -0.18
C PRO A 176 0.94 3.00 -0.21
N ALA A 177 0.41 4.13 -0.66
CA ALA A 177 1.25 5.31 -0.87
C ALA A 177 0.55 6.64 -0.62
N ALA A 178 1.37 7.67 -0.36
CA ALA A 178 1.02 9.08 -0.30
C ALA A 178 2.05 9.90 -1.11
N PHE A 179 2.17 9.59 -2.41
CA PHE A 179 3.11 10.27 -3.32
C PHE A 179 2.79 11.74 -3.45
N THR A 180 3.80 12.61 -3.35
CA THR A 180 3.62 14.04 -3.59
C THR A 180 3.11 14.30 -5.00
N MET A 181 2.40 15.41 -5.20
CA MET A 181 1.92 15.80 -6.53
C MET A 181 3.08 15.91 -7.54
N MET A 182 4.20 16.49 -7.12
CA MET A 182 5.35 16.73 -7.99
C MET A 182 5.93 15.44 -8.55
N THR A 183 6.22 14.46 -7.70
CA THR A 183 6.80 13.20 -8.15
C THR A 183 5.75 12.22 -8.65
N GLY A 184 4.52 12.31 -8.17
CA GLY A 184 3.45 11.39 -8.52
C GLY A 184 3.09 11.46 -10.00
N LYS A 185 2.91 12.67 -10.55
CA LYS A 185 2.54 12.87 -11.96
C LYS A 185 3.54 12.28 -12.96
N ASP A 186 4.83 12.23 -12.60
CA ASP A 186 5.88 11.77 -13.51
C ASP A 186 6.39 10.35 -13.20
N HIS A 187 6.32 9.89 -11.92
CA HIS A 187 6.96 8.65 -11.49
C HIS A 187 6.00 7.54 -11.08
N TRP A 188 4.80 7.86 -10.58
CA TRP A 188 3.91 6.89 -9.94
C TRP A 188 3.55 5.72 -10.85
N GLU A 189 2.91 6.00 -11.97
CA GLU A 189 2.49 4.95 -12.92
C GLU A 189 3.70 4.24 -13.53
N VAL A 190 4.74 4.98 -13.92
CA VAL A 190 5.94 4.40 -14.54
C VAL A 190 6.61 3.39 -13.62
N LEU A 191 6.80 3.73 -12.33
CA LEU A 191 7.43 2.84 -11.37
C LEU A 191 6.56 1.62 -11.05
N LEU A 192 5.25 1.78 -10.87
CA LEU A 192 4.34 0.66 -10.62
C LEU A 192 4.34 -0.35 -11.78
N ARG A 193 4.29 0.16 -13.01
CA ARG A 193 4.39 -0.67 -14.21
C ARG A 193 5.74 -1.37 -14.32
N ALA A 194 6.83 -0.68 -13.99
CA ALA A 194 8.16 -1.29 -13.93
C ALA A 194 8.20 -2.45 -12.94
N ARG A 195 7.67 -2.25 -11.70
CA ARG A 195 7.61 -3.32 -10.68
C ARG A 195 6.76 -4.51 -11.15
N ALA A 196 5.64 -4.26 -11.83
CA ALA A 196 4.81 -5.31 -12.38
C ALA A 196 5.55 -6.12 -13.46
N ILE A 197 6.16 -5.43 -14.44
CA ILE A 197 6.84 -6.04 -15.59
C ILE A 197 8.04 -6.86 -15.14
N GLU A 198 8.95 -6.24 -14.39
CA GLU A 198 10.22 -6.87 -14.01
C GLU A 198 10.07 -8.06 -13.06
N ASN A 199 9.02 -8.06 -12.23
CA ASN A 199 8.72 -9.14 -11.28
C ASN A 199 7.61 -10.08 -11.77
N GLN A 200 7.04 -9.81 -12.95
CA GLN A 200 5.92 -10.57 -13.54
C GLN A 200 4.84 -10.85 -12.50
N ALA A 201 4.44 -9.80 -11.77
CA ALA A 201 3.51 -9.83 -10.66
C ALA A 201 2.43 -8.75 -10.83
N TYR A 202 1.24 -9.01 -10.29
CA TYR A 202 0.24 -7.96 -10.15
C TYR A 202 0.71 -6.90 -9.15
N VAL A 203 0.30 -5.64 -9.35
CA VAL A 203 0.55 -4.56 -8.39
C VAL A 203 -0.79 -4.00 -7.92
N LEU A 204 -0.98 -3.95 -6.60
CA LEU A 204 -2.09 -3.30 -5.91
C LEU A 204 -1.56 -2.02 -5.29
N ALA A 205 -1.96 -0.86 -5.79
CA ALA A 205 -1.40 0.44 -5.42
C ALA A 205 -2.48 1.40 -4.89
N PRO A 206 -2.92 1.24 -3.64
CA PRO A 206 -3.81 2.21 -2.99
C PRO A 206 -3.09 3.53 -2.78
N ALA A 207 -3.80 4.66 -2.93
CA ALA A 207 -3.15 5.96 -2.90
C ALA A 207 -3.93 7.02 -2.11
N GLN A 208 -3.20 7.88 -1.39
CA GLN A 208 -3.71 9.14 -0.92
C GLN A 208 -3.75 10.13 -2.09
N GLY A 209 -4.88 10.83 -2.29
CA GLY A 209 -5.06 11.76 -3.39
C GLY A 209 -5.76 13.03 -2.95
N GLY A 210 -5.31 14.18 -3.46
CA GLY A 210 -5.90 15.47 -3.17
C GLY A 210 -5.20 16.23 -2.02
N ARG A 211 -5.90 17.20 -1.46
CA ARG A 211 -5.36 18.14 -0.46
C ARG A 211 -5.67 17.68 0.96
N HIS A 212 -4.63 17.43 1.75
CA HIS A 212 -4.72 16.96 3.15
C HIS A 212 -4.59 18.13 4.14
N SER A 213 -3.81 19.15 3.78
CA SER A 213 -3.60 20.39 4.54
C SER A 213 -3.27 21.54 3.59
N ALA A 214 -3.02 22.72 4.13
CA ALA A 214 -2.57 23.86 3.31
C ALA A 214 -1.24 23.57 2.59
N GLN A 215 -0.37 22.75 3.19
CA GLN A 215 0.99 22.46 2.68
C GLN A 215 1.11 21.09 2.02
N ARG A 216 0.14 20.15 2.22
CA ARG A 216 0.26 18.78 1.76
C ARG A 216 -0.75 18.43 0.68
N LEU A 217 -0.24 18.17 -0.51
CA LEU A 217 -0.99 17.72 -1.67
C LEU A 217 -0.38 16.41 -2.19
N THR A 218 -1.20 15.39 -2.42
CA THR A 218 -0.77 14.11 -2.97
C THR A 218 -1.44 13.83 -4.31
N TYR A 219 -0.77 12.98 -5.12
CA TYR A 219 -1.13 12.74 -6.51
C TYR A 219 -2.38 11.87 -6.68
N GLY A 220 -2.61 10.90 -5.78
CA GLY A 220 -3.69 9.94 -5.93
C GLY A 220 -3.44 8.91 -7.02
N HIS A 221 -4.48 8.66 -7.83
CA HIS A 221 -4.46 7.67 -8.92
C HIS A 221 -4.14 6.26 -8.41
N ALA A 222 -4.89 5.83 -7.36
CA ALA A 222 -4.86 4.44 -6.94
C ALA A 222 -5.11 3.53 -8.13
N MET A 223 -4.33 2.45 -8.28
CA MET A 223 -4.43 1.61 -9.46
C MET A 223 -4.11 0.15 -9.21
N VAL A 224 -4.50 -0.68 -10.17
CA VAL A 224 -4.10 -2.07 -10.30
C VAL A 224 -3.36 -2.23 -11.62
N VAL A 225 -2.19 -2.89 -11.58
CA VAL A 225 -1.38 -3.17 -12.77
C VAL A 225 -1.22 -4.68 -12.90
N ASP A 226 -1.36 -5.21 -14.12
CA ASP A 226 -1.18 -6.63 -14.39
C ASP A 226 0.31 -7.00 -14.59
N PRO A 227 0.66 -8.30 -14.64
CA PRO A 227 2.05 -8.75 -14.80
C PRO A 227 2.70 -8.38 -16.14
N TRP A 228 1.91 -7.92 -17.13
CA TRP A 228 2.40 -7.40 -18.42
C TRP A 228 2.70 -5.90 -18.36
N GLY A 229 2.33 -5.23 -17.26
CA GLY A 229 2.47 -3.79 -17.08
C GLY A 229 1.30 -2.96 -17.60
N LEU A 230 0.16 -3.59 -17.90
CA LEU A 230 -1.07 -2.87 -18.24
C LEU A 230 -1.74 -2.36 -16.96
N VAL A 231 -2.10 -1.08 -16.94
CA VAL A 231 -2.97 -0.52 -15.90
C VAL A 231 -4.40 -1.01 -16.18
N THR A 232 -4.87 -1.96 -15.38
CA THR A 232 -6.18 -2.61 -15.56
C THR A 232 -7.32 -1.89 -14.87
N ALA A 233 -7.01 -1.07 -13.85
CA ALA A 233 -7.93 -0.13 -13.22
C ALA A 233 -7.16 1.04 -12.62
N ARG A 234 -7.79 2.24 -12.65
CA ARG A 234 -7.28 3.46 -12.01
C ARG A 234 -8.45 4.27 -11.44
N ALA A 235 -8.29 4.76 -10.20
CA ALA A 235 -9.25 5.67 -9.60
C ALA A 235 -9.16 7.06 -10.24
N SER A 236 -10.30 7.74 -10.35
CA SER A 236 -10.39 9.14 -10.71
C SER A 236 -10.01 10.05 -9.53
N GLU A 237 -10.16 11.36 -9.67
CA GLU A 237 -9.95 12.29 -8.56
C GLU A 237 -10.94 12.06 -7.41
N GLY A 238 -10.52 12.41 -6.18
CA GLY A 238 -11.30 12.24 -4.97
C GLY A 238 -11.23 10.83 -4.39
N GLU A 239 -12.17 10.50 -3.52
CA GLU A 239 -12.25 9.17 -2.88
C GLU A 239 -12.89 8.15 -3.80
N GLY A 240 -12.35 6.93 -3.85
CA GLY A 240 -12.89 5.89 -4.71
C GLY A 240 -12.10 4.59 -4.68
N LEU A 241 -12.43 3.71 -5.63
CA LEU A 241 -11.82 2.39 -5.78
C LEU A 241 -11.36 2.17 -7.22
N ALA A 242 -10.17 1.62 -7.37
CA ALA A 242 -9.73 0.97 -8.60
C ALA A 242 -9.91 -0.55 -8.41
N VAL A 243 -10.84 -1.16 -9.15
CA VAL A 243 -11.19 -2.59 -9.02
C VAL A 243 -10.82 -3.32 -10.29
N ALA A 244 -10.05 -4.40 -10.17
CA ALA A 244 -9.63 -5.20 -11.31
C ALA A 244 -9.54 -6.69 -10.97
N PRO A 245 -9.64 -7.59 -11.97
CA PRO A 245 -9.41 -9.00 -11.77
C PRO A 245 -7.92 -9.34 -11.66
N VAL A 246 -7.61 -10.34 -10.83
CA VAL A 246 -6.36 -11.10 -10.85
C VAL A 246 -6.64 -12.44 -11.50
N ASP A 247 -5.87 -12.76 -12.54
CA ASP A 247 -5.91 -14.01 -13.27
C ASP A 247 -4.57 -14.76 -13.11
N PRO A 248 -4.51 -15.79 -12.24
CA PRO A 248 -3.30 -16.58 -12.06
C PRO A 248 -2.85 -17.32 -13.33
N GLU A 249 -3.78 -17.65 -14.23
CA GLU A 249 -3.45 -18.35 -15.48
C GLU A 249 -2.74 -17.41 -16.46
N LEU A 250 -3.19 -16.15 -16.54
CA LEU A 250 -2.51 -15.10 -17.29
C LEU A 250 -1.07 -14.93 -16.78
N GLN A 251 -0.89 -14.79 -15.47
CA GLN A 251 0.42 -14.64 -14.86
C GLN A 251 1.32 -15.86 -15.13
N ALA A 252 0.81 -17.05 -14.96
CA ALA A 252 1.54 -18.28 -15.26
C ALA A 252 1.93 -18.37 -16.74
N ARG A 253 1.05 -17.98 -17.66
CA ARG A 253 1.34 -17.93 -19.10
C ARG A 253 2.44 -16.91 -19.41
N ILE A 254 2.39 -15.73 -18.83
CA ILE A 254 3.43 -14.70 -19.00
C ILE A 254 4.79 -15.24 -18.53
N ARG A 255 4.87 -15.84 -17.34
CA ARG A 255 6.10 -16.41 -16.78
C ARG A 255 6.66 -17.54 -17.62
N ARG A 256 5.81 -18.42 -18.19
CA ARG A 256 6.26 -19.50 -19.10
C ARG A 256 6.79 -18.96 -20.43
N ASN A 257 6.10 -17.97 -21.02
CA ASN A 257 6.44 -17.49 -22.36
C ASN A 257 7.59 -16.49 -22.37
N LEU A 258 7.82 -15.80 -21.24
CA LEU A 258 8.90 -14.83 -21.03
C LEU A 258 9.59 -15.11 -19.69
N PRO A 259 10.41 -16.19 -19.57
CA PRO A 259 10.94 -16.65 -18.28
C PRO A 259 12.10 -15.78 -17.75
N CYS A 260 11.94 -14.46 -17.75
CA CYS A 260 12.98 -13.51 -17.36
C CYS A 260 13.37 -13.64 -15.87
N LEU A 261 12.48 -14.13 -15.00
CA LEU A 261 12.80 -14.39 -13.60
C LEU A 261 13.82 -15.54 -13.46
N GLU A 262 13.79 -16.53 -14.35
CA GLU A 262 14.71 -17.65 -14.38
C GLU A 262 16.04 -17.27 -15.07
N HIS A 263 16.02 -16.29 -15.96
CA HIS A 263 17.21 -15.84 -16.70
C HIS A 263 18.10 -14.87 -15.91
N ARG A 264 17.74 -14.51 -14.67
CA ARG A 264 18.56 -13.64 -13.84
C ARG A 264 19.95 -14.25 -13.60
N ARG A 265 20.95 -13.38 -13.49
CA ARG A 265 22.35 -13.74 -13.23
C ARG A 265 22.88 -13.14 -11.93
N LEU A 266 22.18 -12.14 -11.40
CA LEU A 266 22.48 -11.49 -10.13
C LEU A 266 21.41 -11.87 -9.11
N ASP A 267 21.80 -12.02 -7.86
CA ASP A 267 20.90 -12.30 -6.70
C ASP A 267 20.18 -11.04 -6.20
#